data_1bd04095b2486447cf7fbc7ebb6771f6
#
_entry.id   1bd04095b2486447cf7fbc7ebb6771f6
#
_cell.length_a   1.000
_cell.length_b   1.000
_cell.length_c   1.000
_cell.angle_alpha   90.00
_cell.angle_beta   90.00
_cell.angle_gamma   90.00
#
_symmetry.space_group_name_H-M   'P 1'
#
loop_
_entity.id
_entity.type
_entity.pdbx_description
1 polymer ?
#
loop_
_entity_poly.entity_id
_entity_poly.type
_entity_poly.pdbx_seq_one_letter_code
_entity_poly.pdbx_strand_id
1 'polypeptide(L)'
;MRTYEEHLAAVRAALPQPRVVSTPLSSAFGRRAAATYRAEYNLPPFDNSQMDGYALPTTHGGTFTVGRTIAAGDSPGSLPQGTALPIMTGAKVPEGTATIVPVEHCEPPHFPEEGATVTVPAAPEQFIRRAGSDVQAGTTLINEHALLDAPSIATLASQGLTEVLTFAPARILICTGGAEIGGTGEATIPDSNAPMLAALAAQYGIEVAGFVRTNDNPSALRADLAEAVITHHPDVIVTSGGISHGKFEVIRQIFEEDGWFGHVAQQPGGPQGLSRLGEVPVVCFPGNPISTLVSFRLYLAPVIGRAPAPFRATLTEPAEGLTGREQFRRGTISISDGTAEASFLGGTSSHLMSQAIGANVLIRIPADTQLSAGDLVEVFPLS
;
A
#
# COMPACT_ATOMS: atom_id res chain seq x y z
N MET A 1 -8.24 29.29 -14.71
CA MET A 1 -8.62 27.87 -14.59
C MET A 1 -7.32 27.10 -14.41
N ARG A 2 -7.22 26.22 -13.40
CA ARG A 2 -6.02 25.38 -13.19
C ARG A 2 -6.08 24.13 -14.09
N THR A 3 -4.94 23.59 -14.47
CA THR A 3 -4.87 22.23 -15.03
C THR A 3 -5.05 21.20 -13.91
N TYR A 4 -5.20 19.92 -14.27
CA TYR A 4 -5.22 18.81 -13.32
C TYR A 4 -3.93 18.78 -12.47
N GLU A 5 -2.77 18.88 -13.13
CA GLU A 5 -1.44 18.82 -12.49
C GLU A 5 -1.22 20.01 -11.54
N GLU A 6 -1.60 21.21 -11.95
CA GLU A 6 -1.50 22.42 -11.12
C GLU A 6 -2.36 22.30 -9.85
N HIS A 7 -3.58 21.74 -9.97
CA HIS A 7 -4.43 21.54 -8.81
C HIS A 7 -3.92 20.44 -7.89
N LEU A 8 -3.46 19.31 -8.43
CA LEU A 8 -2.82 18.24 -7.67
C LEU A 8 -1.59 18.75 -6.89
N ALA A 9 -0.76 19.56 -7.54
CA ALA A 9 0.40 20.17 -6.90
C ALA A 9 0.00 21.12 -5.75
N ALA A 10 -1.06 21.93 -5.97
CA ALA A 10 -1.58 22.83 -4.93
C ALA A 10 -2.14 22.05 -3.72
N VAL A 11 -2.91 20.98 -3.96
CA VAL A 11 -3.41 20.11 -2.88
C VAL A 11 -2.25 19.48 -2.12
N ARG A 12 -1.26 18.94 -2.82
CA ARG A 12 -0.06 18.34 -2.21
C ARG A 12 0.71 19.34 -1.33
N ALA A 13 0.83 20.58 -1.77
CA ALA A 13 1.50 21.63 -1.00
C ALA A 13 0.71 22.09 0.23
N ALA A 14 -0.62 21.97 0.21
CA ALA A 14 -1.47 22.38 1.31
C ALA A 14 -1.62 21.33 2.40
N LEU A 15 -1.45 20.03 2.07
CA LEU A 15 -1.66 18.94 3.01
C LEU A 15 -0.45 18.72 3.92
N PRO A 16 -0.66 18.33 5.20
CA PRO A 16 0.42 18.14 6.14
C PRO A 16 1.29 16.93 5.76
N GLN A 17 2.54 16.95 6.21
CA GLN A 17 3.41 15.78 6.12
C GLN A 17 2.86 14.65 7.00
N PRO A 18 2.98 13.39 6.56
CA PRO A 18 2.49 12.27 7.35
C PRO A 18 3.26 12.14 8.67
N ARG A 19 2.53 11.84 9.77
CA ARG A 19 3.11 11.63 11.09
C ARG A 19 3.86 10.31 11.15
N VAL A 20 5.03 10.31 11.78
CA VAL A 20 5.80 9.09 12.07
C VAL A 20 5.34 8.50 13.40
N VAL A 21 5.06 7.20 13.43
CA VAL A 21 4.63 6.47 14.63
C VAL A 21 5.37 5.14 14.75
N SER A 22 5.66 4.72 16.00
CA SER A 22 6.06 3.34 16.26
C SER A 22 4.85 2.43 16.11
N THR A 23 5.03 1.36 15.36
CA THR A 23 3.95 0.41 15.04
C THR A 23 4.44 -1.00 15.36
N PRO A 24 3.68 -1.77 16.18
CA PRO A 24 3.96 -3.18 16.34
C PRO A 24 4.04 -3.89 14.99
N LEU A 25 5.05 -4.75 14.82
CA LEU A 25 5.29 -5.42 13.53
C LEU A 25 4.07 -6.22 13.06
N SER A 26 3.32 -6.80 13.99
CA SER A 26 2.05 -7.50 13.71
C SER A 26 0.94 -6.63 13.11
N SER A 27 1.05 -5.29 13.25
CA SER A 27 0.10 -4.29 12.74
C SER A 27 0.67 -3.42 11.64
N ALA A 28 1.90 -3.71 11.17
CA ALA A 28 2.62 -2.89 10.21
C ALA A 28 2.29 -3.24 8.74
N PHE A 29 1.61 -4.37 8.48
CA PHE A 29 1.23 -4.77 7.13
C PHE A 29 0.45 -3.67 6.40
N GLY A 30 0.84 -3.38 5.18
CA GLY A 30 0.22 -2.36 4.34
C GLY A 30 0.52 -0.92 4.76
N ARG A 31 1.36 -0.67 5.77
CA ARG A 31 1.87 0.67 6.09
C ARG A 31 3.13 0.98 5.29
N ARG A 32 3.48 2.25 5.19
CA ARG A 32 4.76 2.67 4.59
C ARG A 32 5.79 2.84 5.70
N ALA A 33 6.99 2.29 5.47
CA ALA A 33 8.12 2.49 6.36
C ALA A 33 8.50 3.97 6.43
N ALA A 34 8.69 4.49 7.64
CA ALA A 34 9.15 5.85 7.90
C ALA A 34 10.66 5.93 8.20
N ALA A 35 11.37 4.83 7.97
CA ALA A 35 12.82 4.74 8.09
C ALA A 35 13.36 3.66 7.13
N THR A 36 14.64 3.76 6.81
CA THR A 36 15.37 2.69 6.12
C THR A 36 15.84 1.67 7.15
N TYR A 37 15.53 0.39 6.94
CA TYR A 37 15.96 -0.72 7.79
C TYR A 37 17.10 -1.48 7.12
N ARG A 38 18.15 -1.77 7.90
CA ARG A 38 19.31 -2.55 7.48
C ARG A 38 19.41 -3.81 8.32
N ALA A 39 19.97 -4.86 7.74
CA ALA A 39 20.25 -6.08 8.46
C ALA A 39 21.26 -5.81 9.59
N GLU A 40 20.91 -6.13 10.81
CA GLU A 40 21.78 -6.03 11.97
C GLU A 40 22.76 -7.20 11.99
N TYR A 41 22.31 -8.37 11.56
CA TYR A 41 23.13 -9.59 11.44
C TYR A 41 22.76 -10.38 10.18
N ASN A 42 23.62 -11.35 9.87
CA ASN A 42 23.48 -12.23 8.71
C ASN A 42 22.19 -13.07 8.79
N LEU A 43 21.61 -13.39 7.64
CA LEU A 43 20.56 -14.40 7.48
C LEU A 43 21.04 -15.51 6.52
N PRO A 44 21.06 -16.78 6.93
CA PRO A 44 20.94 -17.22 8.33
C PRO A 44 22.11 -16.70 9.19
N PRO A 45 21.97 -16.65 10.53
CA PRO A 45 23.00 -16.08 11.41
C PRO A 45 24.21 -16.99 11.61
N PHE A 46 24.13 -18.25 11.22
CA PHE A 46 25.19 -19.25 11.28
C PHE A 46 25.06 -20.26 10.14
N ASP A 47 26.16 -20.97 9.85
CA ASP A 47 26.13 -22.09 8.92
C ASP A 47 25.22 -23.19 9.47
N ASN A 48 24.27 -23.67 8.64
CA ASN A 48 23.31 -24.70 9.04
C ASN A 48 23.18 -25.80 7.99
N SER A 49 22.73 -26.99 8.44
CA SER A 49 22.50 -28.13 7.56
C SER A 49 21.27 -27.90 6.66
N GLN A 50 21.43 -28.26 5.38
CA GLN A 50 20.32 -28.30 4.43
C GLN A 50 19.59 -29.65 4.40
N MET A 51 20.18 -30.69 5.00
CA MET A 51 19.66 -32.04 4.97
C MET A 51 19.80 -32.72 6.33
N ASP A 52 18.98 -33.74 6.57
CA ASP A 52 19.22 -34.71 7.64
C ASP A 52 20.33 -35.65 7.19
N GLY A 53 21.41 -35.70 7.93
CA GLY A 53 22.60 -36.46 7.49
C GLY A 53 23.71 -36.48 8.52
N TYR A 54 24.93 -36.64 8.07
CA TYR A 54 26.12 -36.65 8.91
C TYR A 54 27.05 -35.48 8.59
N ALA A 55 27.39 -34.70 9.59
CA ALA A 55 28.48 -33.74 9.54
C ALA A 55 29.82 -34.49 9.64
N LEU A 56 30.72 -34.27 8.69
CA LEU A 56 32.00 -34.98 8.55
C LEU A 56 33.17 -34.00 8.55
N PRO A 57 34.32 -34.41 9.18
CA PRO A 57 35.52 -33.57 9.20
C PRO A 57 36.34 -33.65 7.89
N THR A 58 35.89 -34.42 6.91
CA THR A 58 36.59 -34.66 5.65
C THR A 58 35.59 -34.88 4.51
N THR A 59 36.02 -34.60 3.28
CA THR A 59 35.28 -34.92 2.04
C THR A 59 35.55 -36.34 1.54
N HIS A 60 36.48 -37.03 2.15
CA HIS A 60 36.80 -38.43 1.81
C HIS A 60 35.81 -39.35 2.54
N GLY A 61 35.32 -40.36 1.81
CA GLY A 61 34.49 -41.41 2.37
C GLY A 61 35.30 -42.30 3.36
N GLY A 62 34.57 -43.06 4.15
CA GLY A 62 35.17 -43.95 5.14
C GLY A 62 34.18 -44.43 6.19
N THR A 63 34.70 -45.17 7.17
CA THR A 63 33.92 -45.59 8.33
C THR A 63 34.24 -44.68 9.51
N PHE A 64 33.21 -44.16 10.13
CA PHE A 64 33.30 -43.21 11.24
C PHE A 64 32.51 -43.73 12.46
N THR A 65 32.94 -43.31 13.64
CA THR A 65 32.14 -43.52 14.85
C THR A 65 31.00 -42.49 14.90
N VAL A 66 29.80 -42.96 15.15
CA VAL A 66 28.62 -42.08 15.31
C VAL A 66 28.70 -41.38 16.64
N GLY A 67 28.70 -40.07 16.60
CA GLY A 67 28.65 -39.24 17.81
C GLY A 67 27.26 -38.73 18.15
N ARG A 68 27.21 -37.73 19.04
CA ARG A 68 25.97 -37.13 19.51
C ARG A 68 25.20 -36.49 18.35
N THR A 69 23.90 -36.71 18.31
CA THR A 69 22.99 -36.03 17.36
C THR A 69 22.89 -34.53 17.65
N ILE A 70 22.91 -33.74 16.56
CA ILE A 70 22.77 -32.28 16.62
C ILE A 70 21.37 -31.92 16.08
N ALA A 71 20.52 -31.43 16.96
CA ALA A 71 19.21 -30.93 16.60
C ALA A 71 19.22 -29.42 16.30
N ALA A 72 18.16 -28.94 15.64
CA ALA A 72 17.96 -27.49 15.47
C ALA A 72 17.82 -26.82 16.86
N GLY A 73 18.58 -25.75 17.08
CA GLY A 73 18.68 -25.07 18.37
C GLY A 73 19.88 -25.48 19.24
N ASP A 74 20.58 -26.58 18.89
CA ASP A 74 21.79 -26.98 19.59
C ASP A 74 22.98 -26.05 19.29
N SER A 75 23.94 -26.05 20.24
CA SER A 75 25.26 -25.42 20.08
C SER A 75 26.33 -26.53 20.03
N PRO A 76 26.65 -27.02 18.83
CA PRO A 76 27.39 -28.30 18.70
C PRO A 76 28.88 -28.25 19.10
N GLY A 77 29.51 -27.09 19.10
CA GLY A 77 30.94 -26.97 19.29
C GLY A 77 31.74 -27.45 18.08
N SER A 78 32.91 -28.08 18.31
CA SER A 78 33.80 -28.60 17.25
C SER A 78 33.53 -30.07 16.93
N LEU A 79 33.74 -30.46 15.69
CA LEU A 79 33.58 -31.82 15.20
C LEU A 79 34.86 -32.64 15.52
N PRO A 80 34.79 -33.75 16.33
CA PRO A 80 35.94 -34.55 16.60
C PRO A 80 36.46 -35.35 15.38
N GLN A 81 37.75 -35.54 15.27
CA GLN A 81 38.33 -36.35 14.21
C GLN A 81 37.87 -37.82 14.27
N GLY A 82 37.60 -38.42 13.14
CA GLY A 82 37.14 -39.81 13.03
C GLY A 82 35.66 -40.01 13.46
N THR A 83 34.94 -38.94 13.72
CA THR A 83 33.54 -39.00 14.14
C THR A 83 32.64 -38.45 13.05
N ALA A 84 31.49 -39.07 12.87
CA ALA A 84 30.34 -38.53 12.10
C ALA A 84 29.24 -38.10 13.07
N LEU A 85 28.87 -36.83 13.05
CA LEU A 85 27.80 -36.34 13.92
C LEU A 85 26.47 -36.28 13.14
N PRO A 86 25.45 -37.09 13.56
CA PRO A 86 24.13 -36.93 13.02
C PRO A 86 23.67 -35.47 13.17
N ILE A 87 23.22 -34.87 12.09
CA ILE A 87 22.79 -33.47 12.07
C ILE A 87 21.45 -33.35 11.37
N MET A 88 20.51 -32.63 12.01
CA MET A 88 19.17 -32.38 11.46
C MET A 88 19.15 -31.14 10.61
N THR A 89 18.25 -31.09 9.66
CA THR A 89 17.99 -29.91 8.82
C THR A 89 17.78 -28.65 9.66
N GLY A 90 18.46 -27.56 9.30
CA GLY A 90 18.42 -26.29 10.04
C GLY A 90 19.32 -26.23 11.28
N ALA A 91 19.89 -27.34 11.73
CA ALA A 91 20.81 -27.36 12.87
C ALA A 91 22.13 -26.65 12.53
N LYS A 92 22.70 -25.95 13.52
CA LYS A 92 23.99 -25.27 13.39
C LYS A 92 25.09 -26.29 13.10
N VAL A 93 25.90 -26.03 12.07
CA VAL A 93 27.00 -26.88 11.66
C VAL A 93 28.14 -26.78 12.66
N PRO A 94 28.70 -27.93 13.16
CA PRO A 94 29.88 -27.93 14.02
C PRO A 94 31.08 -27.29 13.34
N GLU A 95 31.92 -26.64 14.13
CA GLU A 95 33.22 -26.16 13.65
C GLU A 95 34.10 -27.29 13.17
N GLY A 96 34.77 -27.15 12.02
CA GLY A 96 35.59 -28.18 11.40
C GLY A 96 34.85 -29.17 10.50
N THR A 97 33.56 -28.95 10.25
CA THR A 97 32.80 -29.71 9.26
C THR A 97 33.26 -29.36 7.85
N ALA A 98 33.68 -30.38 7.08
CA ALA A 98 34.06 -30.25 5.68
C ALA A 98 32.89 -30.51 4.72
N THR A 99 31.94 -31.36 5.09
CA THR A 99 30.78 -31.71 4.27
C THR A 99 29.66 -32.27 5.13
N ILE A 100 28.46 -32.26 4.59
CA ILE A 100 27.29 -32.97 5.13
C ILE A 100 26.87 -34.01 4.06
N VAL A 101 26.67 -35.25 4.50
CA VAL A 101 26.22 -36.34 3.62
C VAL A 101 24.83 -36.78 4.10
N PRO A 102 23.80 -36.79 3.20
CA PRO A 102 22.47 -37.27 3.56
C PRO A 102 22.50 -38.70 4.11
N VAL A 103 21.70 -38.97 5.14
CA VAL A 103 21.68 -40.29 5.81
C VAL A 103 21.31 -41.41 4.84
N GLU A 104 20.49 -41.15 3.85
CA GLU A 104 20.05 -42.12 2.82
C GLU A 104 21.20 -42.61 1.94
N HIS A 105 22.31 -41.86 1.88
CA HIS A 105 23.50 -42.24 1.12
C HIS A 105 24.53 -43.01 1.94
N CYS A 106 24.23 -43.25 3.23
CA CYS A 106 25.16 -43.92 4.16
C CYS A 106 24.75 -45.37 4.42
N GLU A 107 25.66 -46.14 5.02
CA GLU A 107 25.39 -47.52 5.42
C GLU A 107 25.65 -47.68 6.93
N PRO A 108 24.60 -47.94 7.74
CA PRO A 108 23.20 -48.13 7.33
C PRO A 108 22.52 -46.79 6.93
N PRO A 109 21.44 -46.83 6.10
CA PRO A 109 20.74 -45.63 5.62
C PRO A 109 19.69 -45.11 6.66
N HIS A 110 20.10 -45.08 7.90
CA HIS A 110 19.39 -44.55 9.05
C HIS A 110 20.38 -44.14 10.13
N PHE A 111 19.96 -43.41 11.13
CA PHE A 111 20.82 -43.03 12.26
C PHE A 111 20.88 -44.17 13.29
N PRO A 112 22.04 -44.90 13.43
CA PRO A 112 22.23 -45.82 14.52
C PRO A 112 22.51 -45.08 15.84
N GLU A 113 22.63 -45.86 16.94
CA GLU A 113 22.92 -45.30 18.26
C GLU A 113 24.34 -44.69 18.31
N GLU A 114 24.55 -43.72 19.22
CA GLU A 114 25.86 -43.14 19.51
C GLU A 114 26.86 -44.22 19.90
N GLY A 115 28.06 -44.13 19.36
CA GLY A 115 29.13 -45.14 19.51
C GLY A 115 29.10 -46.26 18.46
N ALA A 116 28.05 -46.41 17.69
CA ALA A 116 28.01 -47.30 16.53
C ALA A 116 28.92 -46.80 15.41
N THR A 117 29.05 -47.56 14.34
CA THR A 117 29.80 -47.16 13.13
C THR A 117 28.87 -46.89 11.98
N VAL A 118 29.22 -45.92 11.14
CA VAL A 118 28.58 -45.63 9.86
C VAL A 118 29.62 -45.55 8.76
N THR A 119 29.31 -46.12 7.60
CA THR A 119 30.13 -45.98 6.40
C THR A 119 29.49 -44.91 5.52
N VAL A 120 30.29 -43.89 5.17
CA VAL A 120 29.86 -42.73 4.43
C VAL A 120 30.62 -42.64 3.12
N PRO A 121 29.96 -42.38 1.97
CA PRO A 121 30.66 -42.21 0.69
C PRO A 121 31.48 -40.91 0.67
N ALA A 122 32.47 -40.83 -0.21
CA ALA A 122 33.15 -39.57 -0.50
C ALA A 122 32.16 -38.57 -1.10
N ALA A 123 32.20 -37.32 -0.63
CA ALA A 123 31.34 -36.26 -1.11
C ALA A 123 32.10 -34.93 -1.12
N PRO A 124 31.87 -34.04 -2.12
CA PRO A 124 32.40 -32.69 -2.09
C PRO A 124 31.79 -31.90 -0.92
N GLU A 125 32.30 -30.69 -0.68
CA GLU A 125 31.62 -29.76 0.23
C GLU A 125 30.18 -29.50 -0.29
N GLN A 126 29.19 -29.89 0.50
CA GLN A 126 27.79 -29.78 0.11
C GLN A 126 26.86 -29.73 1.33
N PHE A 127 25.60 -29.32 1.09
CA PHE A 127 24.52 -29.29 2.05
C PHE A 127 24.79 -28.44 3.30
N ILE A 128 25.77 -27.52 3.22
CA ILE A 128 25.99 -26.48 4.22
C ILE A 128 25.45 -25.16 3.69
N ARG A 129 24.37 -24.63 4.32
CA ARG A 129 23.89 -23.30 4.03
C ARG A 129 24.72 -22.32 4.84
N ARG A 130 25.46 -21.47 4.14
CA ARG A 130 26.40 -20.53 4.76
C ARG A 130 25.67 -19.37 5.45
N ALA A 131 26.20 -18.91 6.56
CA ALA A 131 25.79 -17.67 7.21
C ALA A 131 25.80 -16.51 6.20
N GLY A 132 24.73 -15.72 6.18
CA GLY A 132 24.61 -14.59 5.26
C GLY A 132 24.34 -14.94 3.80
N SER A 133 24.02 -16.21 3.49
CA SER A 133 23.69 -16.62 2.10
C SER A 133 22.39 -16.01 1.57
N ASP A 134 21.49 -15.56 2.43
CA ASP A 134 20.30 -14.80 2.07
C ASP A 134 20.58 -13.30 2.21
N VAL A 135 21.00 -12.85 3.39
CA VAL A 135 21.26 -11.43 3.70
C VAL A 135 22.53 -11.31 4.54
N GLN A 136 23.43 -10.41 4.14
CA GLN A 136 24.61 -10.02 4.92
C GLN A 136 24.29 -8.82 5.83
N ALA A 137 24.89 -8.79 7.01
CA ALA A 137 24.81 -7.64 7.93
C ALA A 137 25.16 -6.33 7.20
N GLY A 138 24.41 -5.27 7.47
CA GLY A 138 24.53 -3.96 6.81
C GLY A 138 23.76 -3.80 5.50
N THR A 139 23.27 -4.91 4.89
CA THR A 139 22.43 -4.85 3.69
C THR A 139 21.14 -4.08 3.97
N THR A 140 20.74 -3.21 3.05
CA THR A 140 19.43 -2.54 3.13
C THR A 140 18.33 -3.54 2.85
N LEU A 141 17.43 -3.72 3.82
CA LEU A 141 16.26 -4.61 3.73
C LEU A 141 15.03 -3.87 3.21
N ILE A 142 14.75 -2.72 3.80
CA ILE A 142 13.57 -1.90 3.51
C ILE A 142 14.01 -0.46 3.37
N ASN A 143 13.64 0.20 2.30
CA ASN A 143 13.84 1.64 2.15
C ASN A 143 12.69 2.42 2.81
N GLU A 144 12.98 3.64 3.24
CA GLU A 144 11.95 4.60 3.62
C GLU A 144 10.92 4.77 2.51
N HIS A 145 9.65 4.95 2.87
CA HIS A 145 8.46 4.97 2.01
C HIS A 145 8.07 3.64 1.35
N ALA A 146 8.86 2.57 1.49
CA ALA A 146 8.46 1.26 0.98
C ALA A 146 7.20 0.77 1.69
N LEU A 147 6.31 0.11 0.94
CA LEU A 147 5.14 -0.56 1.50
C LEU A 147 5.59 -1.84 2.21
N LEU A 148 5.17 -2.02 3.45
CA LEU A 148 5.46 -3.22 4.24
C LEU A 148 4.48 -4.33 3.84
N ASP A 149 4.94 -5.26 3.04
CA ASP A 149 4.24 -6.46 2.64
C ASP A 149 4.59 -7.67 3.54
N ALA A 150 4.05 -8.84 3.26
CA ALA A 150 4.29 -10.03 4.06
C ALA A 150 5.77 -10.45 4.09
N PRO A 151 6.53 -10.48 2.97
CA PRO A 151 7.98 -10.70 3.00
C PRO A 151 8.74 -9.67 3.83
N SER A 152 8.38 -8.39 3.74
CA SER A 152 8.98 -7.33 4.56
C SER A 152 8.79 -7.59 6.06
N ILE A 153 7.58 -7.95 6.48
CA ILE A 153 7.27 -8.28 7.88
C ILE A 153 8.10 -9.48 8.35
N ALA A 154 8.15 -10.54 7.54
CA ALA A 154 8.92 -11.75 7.88
C ALA A 154 10.42 -11.45 8.00
N THR A 155 10.98 -10.67 7.09
CA THR A 155 12.39 -10.28 7.09
C THR A 155 12.74 -9.42 8.29
N LEU A 156 11.90 -8.44 8.64
CA LEU A 156 12.11 -7.59 9.82
C LEU A 156 11.99 -8.41 11.13
N ALA A 157 11.03 -9.34 11.18
CA ALA A 157 10.89 -10.28 12.30
C ALA A 157 12.12 -11.18 12.45
N SER A 158 12.70 -11.67 11.34
CA SER A 158 13.91 -12.49 11.37
C SER A 158 15.15 -11.72 11.86
N GLN A 159 15.10 -10.39 11.82
CA GLN A 159 16.07 -9.49 12.44
C GLN A 159 15.74 -9.15 13.91
N GLY A 160 14.75 -9.84 14.52
CA GLY A 160 14.36 -9.64 15.92
C GLY A 160 13.58 -8.35 16.19
N LEU A 161 13.14 -7.63 15.16
CA LEU A 161 12.34 -6.42 15.35
C LEU A 161 10.91 -6.77 15.76
N THR A 162 10.43 -6.11 16.80
CA THR A 162 9.04 -6.24 17.29
C THR A 162 8.19 -5.04 16.91
N GLU A 163 8.83 -3.90 16.64
CA GLU A 163 8.21 -2.64 16.26
C GLU A 163 8.99 -1.99 15.11
N VAL A 164 8.32 -1.19 14.34
CA VAL A 164 8.88 -0.43 13.22
C VAL A 164 8.30 0.97 13.15
N LEU A 165 9.08 1.92 12.67
CA LEU A 165 8.60 3.27 12.37
C LEU A 165 7.84 3.23 11.06
N THR A 166 6.58 3.68 11.09
CA THR A 166 5.74 3.79 9.91
C THR A 166 5.12 5.18 9.82
N PHE A 167 4.72 5.58 8.64
CA PHE A 167 3.84 6.71 8.48
C PHE A 167 2.43 6.33 8.94
N ALA A 168 1.85 7.13 9.83
CA ALA A 168 0.48 6.96 10.28
C ALA A 168 -0.48 7.20 9.10
N PRO A 169 -1.61 6.47 9.01
CA PRO A 169 -2.68 6.83 8.11
C PRO A 169 -3.11 8.27 8.33
N ALA A 170 -3.35 9.01 7.25
CA ALA A 170 -3.95 10.33 7.34
C ALA A 170 -5.40 10.20 7.84
N ARG A 171 -5.84 11.14 8.66
CA ARG A 171 -7.17 11.17 9.26
C ARG A 171 -8.00 12.27 8.62
N ILE A 172 -9.12 11.92 8.00
CA ILE A 172 -10.00 12.90 7.35
C ILE A 172 -11.30 13.08 8.12
N LEU A 173 -11.75 14.33 8.22
CA LEU A 173 -13.10 14.69 8.65
C LEU A 173 -13.95 14.88 7.40
N ILE A 174 -14.99 14.09 7.24
CA ILE A 174 -15.88 14.15 6.06
C ILE A 174 -17.05 15.10 6.37
N CYS A 175 -17.24 16.10 5.51
CA CYS A 175 -18.36 17.03 5.58
C CYS A 175 -19.19 16.94 4.31
N THR A 176 -20.43 16.45 4.43
CA THR A 176 -21.35 16.28 3.31
C THR A 176 -22.73 16.83 3.67
N GLY A 177 -23.55 17.02 2.66
CA GLY A 177 -24.93 17.45 2.84
C GLY A 177 -25.31 18.59 1.90
N GLY A 178 -26.46 19.13 2.13
CA GLY A 178 -27.17 20.18 1.42
C GLY A 178 -28.60 20.19 1.95
N ALA A 179 -29.38 21.21 1.67
CA ALA A 179 -30.77 21.30 2.13
C ALA A 179 -31.62 20.10 1.65
N GLU A 180 -31.28 19.58 0.47
CA GLU A 180 -31.94 18.43 -0.15
C GLU A 180 -31.45 17.08 0.38
N ILE A 181 -30.34 17.03 1.11
CA ILE A 181 -29.69 15.76 1.51
C ILE A 181 -30.18 15.33 2.90
N GLY A 182 -30.78 14.12 2.97
CA GLY A 182 -31.08 13.40 4.23
C GLY A 182 -32.10 14.12 5.16
N GLY A 183 -32.93 15.03 4.65
CA GLY A 183 -34.05 15.64 5.35
C GLY A 183 -35.28 14.73 5.36
N THR A 184 -36.42 15.26 5.85
CA THR A 184 -37.73 14.57 5.92
C THR A 184 -38.74 15.11 4.93
N GLY A 185 -38.38 16.08 4.07
CA GLY A 185 -39.25 16.68 3.06
C GLY A 185 -39.43 15.85 1.79
N GLU A 186 -40.45 16.10 1.01
CA GLU A 186 -40.72 15.40 -0.27
C GLU A 186 -39.61 15.55 -1.32
N ALA A 187 -38.83 16.63 -1.24
CA ALA A 187 -37.70 16.90 -2.17
C ALA A 187 -36.34 16.51 -1.60
N THR A 188 -36.29 15.62 -0.63
CA THR A 188 -35.02 15.16 -0.02
C THR A 188 -34.54 13.84 -0.59
N ILE A 189 -33.24 13.70 -0.69
CA ILE A 189 -32.57 12.46 -1.16
C ILE A 189 -31.60 11.93 -0.09
N PRO A 190 -31.35 10.62 -0.03
CA PRO A 190 -30.32 10.05 0.83
C PRO A 190 -28.94 10.59 0.51
N ASP A 191 -28.08 10.76 1.53
CA ASP A 191 -26.68 11.08 1.34
C ASP A 191 -25.92 9.89 0.80
N SER A 192 -25.47 9.97 -0.45
CA SER A 192 -24.63 8.96 -1.09
C SER A 192 -23.13 9.29 -0.99
N ASN A 193 -22.77 10.56 -0.76
CA ASN A 193 -21.37 10.99 -0.78
C ASN A 193 -20.65 10.62 0.52
N ALA A 194 -21.27 10.75 1.68
CA ALA A 194 -20.63 10.37 2.94
C ALA A 194 -20.20 8.88 2.98
N PRO A 195 -21.10 7.92 2.73
CA PRO A 195 -20.70 6.50 2.70
C PRO A 195 -19.72 6.18 1.57
N MET A 196 -19.81 6.83 0.41
CA MET A 196 -18.84 6.65 -0.68
C MET A 196 -17.45 7.17 -0.29
N LEU A 197 -17.35 8.37 0.30
CA LEU A 197 -16.09 8.94 0.76
C LEU A 197 -15.44 8.06 1.85
N ALA A 198 -16.25 7.52 2.77
CA ALA A 198 -15.75 6.58 3.78
C ALA A 198 -15.22 5.28 3.16
N ALA A 199 -15.91 4.73 2.16
CA ALA A 199 -15.47 3.55 1.43
C ALA A 199 -14.16 3.80 0.66
N LEU A 200 -14.05 4.95 -0.03
CA LEU A 200 -12.83 5.38 -0.72
C LEU A 200 -11.67 5.59 0.27
N ALA A 201 -11.93 6.22 1.42
CA ALA A 201 -10.93 6.39 2.46
C ALA A 201 -10.37 5.04 2.92
N ALA A 202 -11.24 4.09 3.26
CA ALA A 202 -10.84 2.73 3.66
C ALA A 202 -10.05 2.02 2.55
N GLN A 203 -10.50 2.11 1.30
CA GLN A 203 -9.84 1.51 0.14
C GLN A 203 -8.41 2.02 -0.04
N TYR A 204 -8.18 3.31 0.17
CA TYR A 204 -6.85 3.93 0.03
C TYR A 204 -6.06 4.01 1.34
N GLY A 205 -6.53 3.37 2.42
CA GLY A 205 -5.83 3.33 3.70
C GLY A 205 -5.78 4.67 4.42
N ILE A 206 -6.81 5.48 4.25
CA ILE A 206 -7.06 6.74 4.93
C ILE A 206 -8.07 6.49 6.05
N GLU A 207 -7.85 7.05 7.24
CA GLU A 207 -8.74 6.91 8.37
C GLU A 207 -9.83 8.00 8.35
N VAL A 208 -11.08 7.61 8.58
CA VAL A 208 -12.16 8.57 8.79
C VAL A 208 -12.22 8.92 10.27
N ALA A 209 -11.87 10.16 10.61
CA ALA A 209 -11.88 10.67 11.97
C ALA A 209 -13.30 10.99 12.48
N GLY A 210 -14.18 11.42 11.59
CA GLY A 210 -15.56 11.77 11.92
C GLY A 210 -16.35 12.30 10.73
N PHE A 211 -17.60 12.63 11.00
CA PHE A 211 -18.52 13.18 10.01
C PHE A 211 -19.17 14.44 10.54
N VAL A 212 -19.32 15.44 9.68
CA VAL A 212 -20.12 16.64 9.91
C VAL A 212 -21.15 16.74 8.79
N ARG A 213 -22.37 17.04 9.15
CA ARG A 213 -23.42 17.31 8.17
C ARG A 213 -23.52 18.80 7.92
N THR A 214 -23.51 19.21 6.65
CA THR A 214 -23.74 20.62 6.31
C THR A 214 -25.16 21.05 6.69
N ASN A 215 -25.26 22.30 7.10
CA ASN A 215 -26.51 23.01 7.27
C ASN A 215 -26.46 24.32 6.46
N ASP A 216 -27.60 24.99 6.31
CA ASP A 216 -27.70 26.21 5.48
C ASP A 216 -27.21 27.47 6.21
N ASN A 217 -26.71 27.35 7.44
CA ASN A 217 -26.20 28.46 8.23
C ASN A 217 -24.66 28.44 8.27
N PRO A 218 -23.96 29.33 7.56
CA PRO A 218 -22.50 29.34 7.51
C PRO A 218 -21.82 29.44 8.88
N SER A 219 -22.39 30.27 9.79
CA SER A 219 -21.80 30.47 11.13
C SER A 219 -21.95 29.21 11.99
N ALA A 220 -23.12 28.55 11.96
CA ALA A 220 -23.36 27.32 12.67
C ALA A 220 -22.45 26.19 12.13
N LEU A 221 -22.41 26.03 10.80
CA LEU A 221 -21.54 24.99 10.18
C LEU A 221 -20.06 25.23 10.48
N ARG A 222 -19.59 26.48 10.48
CA ARG A 222 -18.20 26.79 10.86
C ARG A 222 -17.91 26.41 12.33
N ALA A 223 -18.89 26.62 13.23
CA ALA A 223 -18.75 26.21 14.63
C ALA A 223 -18.74 24.67 14.77
N ASP A 224 -19.65 23.96 14.10
CA ASP A 224 -19.73 22.50 14.09
C ASP A 224 -18.41 21.87 13.57
N LEU A 225 -17.86 22.45 12.49
CA LEU A 225 -16.56 22.00 11.95
C LEU A 225 -15.41 22.27 12.93
N ALA A 226 -15.39 23.43 13.60
CA ALA A 226 -14.37 23.77 14.59
C ALA A 226 -14.44 22.83 15.82
N GLU A 227 -15.63 22.52 16.30
CA GLU A 227 -15.83 21.53 17.38
C GLU A 227 -15.38 20.12 16.96
N ALA A 228 -15.74 19.72 15.74
CA ALA A 228 -15.32 18.42 15.21
C ALA A 228 -13.80 18.32 15.02
N VAL A 229 -13.12 19.40 14.65
CA VAL A 229 -11.65 19.45 14.59
C VAL A 229 -11.04 19.22 15.96
N ILE A 230 -11.57 19.88 17.01
CA ILE A 230 -11.10 19.72 18.39
C ILE A 230 -11.35 18.31 18.90
N THR A 231 -12.51 17.72 18.57
CA THR A 231 -12.91 16.40 19.09
C THR A 231 -12.19 15.25 18.37
N HIS A 232 -12.02 15.36 17.07
CA HIS A 232 -11.56 14.24 16.22
C HIS A 232 -10.10 14.37 15.76
N HIS A 233 -9.47 15.53 15.90
CA HIS A 233 -8.10 15.80 15.48
C HIS A 233 -7.80 15.31 14.05
N PRO A 234 -8.56 15.73 13.02
CA PRO A 234 -8.30 15.33 11.65
C PRO A 234 -7.04 16.02 11.09
N ASP A 235 -6.37 15.37 10.15
CA ASP A 235 -5.27 15.97 9.38
C ASP A 235 -5.82 16.82 8.22
N VAL A 236 -7.04 16.52 7.73
CA VAL A 236 -7.68 17.19 6.58
C VAL A 236 -9.20 17.16 6.75
N ILE A 237 -9.86 18.25 6.40
CA ILE A 237 -11.31 18.27 6.20
C ILE A 237 -11.61 18.06 4.71
N VAL A 238 -12.51 17.14 4.40
CA VAL A 238 -12.96 16.85 3.03
C VAL A 238 -14.43 17.18 2.93
N THR A 239 -14.78 18.15 2.07
CA THR A 239 -16.19 18.49 1.84
C THR A 239 -16.66 17.98 0.48
N SER A 240 -17.94 17.64 0.36
CA SER A 240 -18.58 17.34 -0.92
C SER A 240 -19.89 18.09 -1.02
N GLY A 241 -19.96 18.99 -2.01
CA GLY A 241 -21.07 19.93 -2.24
C GLY A 241 -20.80 21.32 -1.68
N GLY A 242 -21.72 22.26 -1.94
CA GLY A 242 -21.68 23.62 -1.43
C GLY A 242 -20.56 24.52 -1.97
N ILE A 243 -20.04 24.25 -3.18
CA ILE A 243 -18.88 24.96 -3.77
C ILE A 243 -19.12 25.57 -5.15
N SER A 244 -20.32 25.45 -5.70
CA SER A 244 -20.68 26.01 -7.00
C SER A 244 -20.81 27.56 -6.94
N HIS A 245 -21.27 28.18 -8.00
CA HIS A 245 -21.55 29.62 -8.04
C HIS A 245 -23.02 29.94 -7.68
N GLY A 246 -23.75 28.99 -7.06
CA GLY A 246 -25.16 29.16 -6.63
C GLY A 246 -25.31 30.09 -5.43
N LYS A 247 -26.56 30.50 -5.17
CA LYS A 247 -26.89 31.42 -4.10
C LYS A 247 -26.75 30.84 -2.68
N PHE A 248 -26.73 29.49 -2.57
CA PHE A 248 -26.77 28.74 -1.31
C PHE A 248 -25.55 27.89 -1.05
N GLU A 249 -24.40 28.29 -1.55
CA GLU A 249 -23.14 27.51 -1.48
C GLU A 249 -22.42 27.74 -0.14
N VAL A 250 -22.91 27.11 0.92
CA VAL A 250 -22.50 27.34 2.30
C VAL A 250 -21.01 27.09 2.54
N ILE A 251 -20.43 26.06 1.93
CA ILE A 251 -18.98 25.75 2.05
C ILE A 251 -18.15 26.88 1.46
N ARG A 252 -18.53 27.36 0.29
CA ARG A 252 -17.84 28.47 -0.35
C ARG A 252 -17.92 29.75 0.50
N GLN A 253 -19.09 30.06 1.06
CA GLN A 253 -19.29 31.25 1.93
C GLN A 253 -18.39 31.20 3.17
N ILE A 254 -18.14 30.00 3.74
CA ILE A 254 -17.29 29.86 4.93
C ILE A 254 -15.82 30.03 4.60
N PHE A 255 -15.37 29.58 3.41
CA PHE A 255 -13.95 29.33 3.12
C PHE A 255 -13.38 30.16 1.97
N GLU A 256 -14.17 30.94 1.24
CA GLU A 256 -13.71 31.67 0.05
C GLU A 256 -12.68 32.77 0.38
N GLU A 257 -12.80 33.42 1.53
CA GLU A 257 -11.89 34.50 1.94
C GLU A 257 -10.48 33.99 2.22
N ASP A 258 -10.35 32.75 2.76
CA ASP A 258 -9.08 32.14 3.17
C ASP A 258 -8.58 31.08 2.17
N GLY A 259 -9.21 30.99 0.97
CA GLY A 259 -8.94 29.89 0.07
C GLY A 259 -9.08 30.19 -1.41
N TRP A 260 -8.79 29.17 -2.21
CA TRP A 260 -9.02 29.18 -3.64
C TRP A 260 -10.27 28.37 -4.00
N PHE A 261 -11.22 29.00 -4.67
CA PHE A 261 -12.39 28.35 -5.26
C PHE A 261 -12.44 28.67 -6.74
N GLY A 262 -12.44 27.66 -7.58
CA GLY A 262 -12.38 27.88 -9.03
C GLY A 262 -12.63 26.61 -9.83
N HIS A 263 -12.28 26.66 -11.10
CA HIS A 263 -12.43 25.54 -11.99
C HIS A 263 -11.07 24.94 -12.34
N VAL A 264 -11.02 23.63 -12.32
CA VAL A 264 -9.97 22.82 -12.95
C VAL A 264 -10.45 22.43 -14.35
N ALA A 265 -9.53 22.40 -15.29
CA ALA A 265 -9.80 22.08 -16.70
C ALA A 265 -10.06 20.58 -16.88
N GLN A 266 -11.05 20.06 -16.17
CA GLN A 266 -11.43 18.65 -16.19
C GLN A 266 -12.94 18.43 -16.22
N GLN A 267 -13.33 17.22 -16.61
CA GLN A 267 -14.69 16.69 -16.53
C GLN A 267 -14.65 15.18 -16.22
N PRO A 268 -15.43 14.70 -15.19
CA PRO A 268 -16.24 15.48 -14.25
C PRO A 268 -15.39 16.18 -13.20
N GLY A 269 -16.01 17.01 -12.35
CA GLY A 269 -15.36 17.62 -11.19
C GLY A 269 -14.60 18.90 -11.49
N GLY A 270 -15.01 19.71 -12.46
CA GLY A 270 -14.39 21.01 -12.74
C GLY A 270 -14.36 21.98 -11.55
N PRO A 271 -15.46 22.26 -10.85
CA PRO A 271 -15.43 23.08 -9.63
C PRO A 271 -14.61 22.37 -8.54
N GLN A 272 -13.69 23.11 -7.91
CA GLN A 272 -12.84 22.63 -6.80
C GLN A 272 -12.62 23.77 -5.81
N GLY A 273 -12.33 23.43 -4.56
CA GLY A 273 -11.91 24.39 -3.53
C GLY A 273 -10.74 23.86 -2.71
N LEU A 274 -9.89 24.77 -2.26
CA LEU A 274 -8.78 24.49 -1.37
C LEU A 274 -8.63 25.65 -0.39
N SER A 275 -8.82 25.39 0.90
CA SER A 275 -8.82 26.38 1.96
C SER A 275 -8.26 25.79 3.26
N ARG A 276 -8.53 26.45 4.39
CA ARG A 276 -8.16 26.01 5.73
C ARG A 276 -9.17 26.44 6.79
N LEU A 277 -9.26 25.65 7.86
CA LEU A 277 -9.95 26.02 9.10
C LEU A 277 -8.90 26.04 10.23
N GLY A 278 -8.44 27.24 10.59
CA GLY A 278 -7.24 27.36 11.41
C GLY A 278 -6.04 26.71 10.71
N GLU A 279 -5.41 25.75 11.35
CA GLU A 279 -4.26 25.01 10.78
C GLU A 279 -4.66 23.79 9.94
N VAL A 280 -5.93 23.36 9.98
CA VAL A 280 -6.40 22.18 9.27
C VAL A 280 -6.79 22.54 7.82
N PRO A 281 -6.15 21.94 6.80
CA PRO A 281 -6.51 22.16 5.41
C PRO A 281 -7.89 21.59 5.09
N VAL A 282 -8.59 22.26 4.17
CA VAL A 282 -9.92 21.91 3.69
C VAL A 282 -9.85 21.67 2.19
N VAL A 283 -10.15 20.46 1.76
CA VAL A 283 -10.25 20.09 0.34
C VAL A 283 -11.73 19.95 -0.01
N CYS A 284 -12.20 20.77 -0.96
CA CYS A 284 -13.61 20.88 -1.27
C CYS A 284 -13.90 20.29 -2.66
N PHE A 285 -14.74 19.25 -2.68
CA PHE A 285 -15.17 18.55 -3.88
C PHE A 285 -16.59 18.96 -4.32
N PRO A 286 -16.92 18.84 -5.62
CA PRO A 286 -18.27 19.05 -6.12
C PRO A 286 -19.27 18.05 -5.51
N GLY A 287 -20.56 18.46 -5.43
CA GLY A 287 -21.61 17.62 -4.82
C GLY A 287 -22.06 16.42 -5.66
N ASN A 288 -21.88 16.44 -6.99
CA ASN A 288 -22.24 15.29 -7.81
C ASN A 288 -21.37 14.06 -7.50
N PRO A 289 -21.95 12.87 -7.24
CA PRO A 289 -21.21 11.71 -6.73
C PRO A 289 -20.02 11.29 -7.59
N ILE A 290 -20.16 11.24 -8.92
CA ILE A 290 -19.04 10.88 -9.81
C ILE A 290 -17.94 11.95 -9.78
N SER A 291 -18.31 13.23 -9.65
CA SER A 291 -17.31 14.30 -9.49
C SER A 291 -16.54 14.15 -8.19
N THR A 292 -17.22 13.80 -7.10
CA THR A 292 -16.61 13.51 -5.79
C THR A 292 -15.64 12.32 -5.88
N LEU A 293 -16.06 11.20 -6.49
CA LEU A 293 -15.23 10.00 -6.69
C LEU A 293 -13.98 10.33 -7.49
N VAL A 294 -14.14 11.00 -8.64
CA VAL A 294 -13.02 11.38 -9.50
C VAL A 294 -12.07 12.33 -8.76
N SER A 295 -12.60 13.35 -8.08
CA SER A 295 -11.77 14.31 -7.32
C SER A 295 -11.01 13.63 -6.18
N PHE A 296 -11.64 12.71 -5.45
CA PHE A 296 -10.97 11.96 -4.38
C PHE A 296 -9.82 11.13 -4.95
N ARG A 297 -10.07 10.38 -6.06
CA ARG A 297 -9.04 9.56 -6.71
C ARG A 297 -7.87 10.38 -7.24
N LEU A 298 -8.16 11.54 -7.83
CA LEU A 298 -7.13 12.36 -8.48
C LEU A 298 -6.33 13.23 -7.51
N TYR A 299 -6.97 13.77 -6.47
CA TYR A 299 -6.34 14.80 -5.65
C TYR A 299 -6.03 14.37 -4.21
N LEU A 300 -6.83 13.50 -3.63
CA LEU A 300 -6.63 13.13 -2.23
C LEU A 300 -5.90 11.80 -2.08
N ALA A 301 -6.39 10.76 -2.74
CA ALA A 301 -5.84 9.41 -2.64
C ALA A 301 -4.34 9.28 -3.00
N PRO A 302 -3.79 10.00 -4.03
CA PRO A 302 -2.36 9.93 -4.36
C PRO A 302 -1.49 10.79 -3.44
N VAL A 303 -2.07 11.66 -2.61
CA VAL A 303 -1.32 12.57 -1.73
C VAL A 303 -1.21 12.02 -0.32
N ILE A 304 -2.33 11.57 0.26
CA ILE A 304 -2.39 11.10 1.65
C ILE A 304 -2.78 9.62 1.79
N GLY A 305 -3.07 8.95 0.68
CA GLY A 305 -3.48 7.55 0.65
C GLY A 305 -2.49 6.65 -0.09
N ARG A 306 -2.99 5.47 -0.46
CA ARG A 306 -2.25 4.42 -1.17
C ARG A 306 -2.84 4.18 -2.56
N ALA A 307 -3.10 5.26 -3.31
CA ALA A 307 -3.60 5.11 -4.67
C ALA A 307 -2.56 4.42 -5.56
N PRO A 308 -2.95 3.42 -6.37
CA PRO A 308 -2.07 2.85 -7.37
C PRO A 308 -1.60 3.91 -8.37
N ALA A 309 -0.36 3.77 -8.83
CA ALA A 309 0.19 4.66 -9.86
C ALA A 309 -0.59 4.52 -11.18
N PRO A 310 -0.80 5.60 -11.92
CA PRO A 310 -1.36 5.52 -13.25
C PRO A 310 -0.41 4.78 -14.19
N PHE A 311 -0.97 4.14 -15.21
CA PHE A 311 -0.23 3.45 -16.25
C PHE A 311 -0.89 3.65 -17.62
N ARG A 312 -0.27 3.16 -18.69
CA ARG A 312 -0.84 3.25 -20.03
C ARG A 312 -1.53 1.95 -20.43
N ALA A 313 -2.69 2.08 -21.10
CA ALA A 313 -3.45 0.98 -21.66
C ALA A 313 -3.93 1.33 -23.08
N THR A 314 -4.22 0.33 -23.87
CA THR A 314 -4.76 0.50 -25.25
C THR A 314 -6.26 0.75 -25.15
N LEU A 315 -6.73 1.83 -25.78
CA LEU A 315 -8.16 2.15 -25.83
C LEU A 315 -8.87 1.24 -26.83
N THR A 316 -9.98 0.62 -26.42
CA THR A 316 -10.71 -0.35 -27.30
C THR A 316 -11.67 0.31 -28.30
N GLU A 317 -12.05 1.56 -28.05
CA GLU A 317 -13.04 2.30 -28.86
C GLU A 317 -12.61 3.77 -29.02
N PRO A 318 -13.03 4.47 -30.08
CA PRO A 318 -12.62 5.84 -30.30
C PRO A 318 -13.20 6.79 -29.24
N ALA A 319 -12.50 7.91 -28.99
CA ALA A 319 -12.95 8.97 -28.11
C ALA A 319 -12.58 10.34 -28.62
N GLU A 320 -13.44 11.31 -28.36
CA GLU A 320 -13.18 12.72 -28.65
C GLU A 320 -13.01 13.49 -27.33
N GLY A 321 -11.90 14.22 -27.22
CA GLY A 321 -11.60 15.10 -26.11
C GLY A 321 -12.46 16.37 -26.15
N LEU A 322 -12.78 16.90 -24.99
CA LEU A 322 -13.52 18.15 -24.87
C LEU A 322 -12.61 19.35 -25.13
N THR A 323 -13.18 20.42 -25.69
CA THR A 323 -12.46 21.68 -25.89
C THR A 323 -11.98 22.26 -24.55
N GLY A 324 -10.65 22.41 -24.42
CA GLY A 324 -9.98 23.04 -23.29
C GLY A 324 -10.14 22.33 -21.95
N ARG A 325 -10.58 21.08 -21.93
CA ARG A 325 -10.78 20.28 -20.71
C ARG A 325 -10.45 18.82 -20.92
N GLU A 326 -9.76 18.23 -19.97
CA GLU A 326 -9.52 16.79 -19.94
C GLU A 326 -10.76 16.04 -19.41
N GLN A 327 -10.96 14.83 -19.90
CA GLN A 327 -11.98 13.95 -19.35
C GLN A 327 -11.35 12.80 -18.57
N PHE A 328 -11.94 12.49 -17.41
CA PHE A 328 -11.63 11.29 -16.62
C PHE A 328 -12.87 10.39 -16.63
N ARG A 329 -12.91 9.50 -17.59
CA ARG A 329 -14.07 8.62 -17.84
C ARG A 329 -13.91 7.32 -17.06
N ARG A 330 -15.01 6.84 -16.49
CA ARG A 330 -15.05 5.50 -15.88
C ARG A 330 -14.82 4.45 -16.95
N GLY A 331 -14.08 3.43 -16.59
CA GLY A 331 -13.77 2.34 -17.48
C GLY A 331 -13.43 1.05 -16.76
N THR A 332 -13.18 0.04 -17.56
CA THR A 332 -12.67 -1.26 -17.14
C THR A 332 -11.34 -1.54 -17.83
N ILE A 333 -10.41 -2.16 -17.10
CA ILE A 333 -9.21 -2.75 -17.68
C ILE A 333 -9.40 -4.25 -17.77
N SER A 334 -9.10 -4.81 -18.93
CA SER A 334 -8.87 -6.24 -19.15
C SER A 334 -7.43 -6.45 -19.65
N ILE A 335 -6.90 -7.65 -19.44
CA ILE A 335 -5.60 -8.05 -20.00
C ILE A 335 -5.87 -9.13 -21.03
N SER A 336 -5.53 -8.85 -22.30
CA SER A 336 -5.65 -9.76 -23.42
C SER A 336 -4.28 -9.88 -24.08
N ASP A 337 -3.79 -11.10 -24.27
CA ASP A 337 -2.49 -11.39 -24.91
C ASP A 337 -1.32 -10.56 -24.35
N GLY A 338 -1.32 -10.33 -23.02
CA GLY A 338 -0.30 -9.55 -22.34
C GLY A 338 -0.43 -8.03 -22.48
N THR A 339 -1.47 -7.53 -23.16
CA THR A 339 -1.76 -6.11 -23.34
C THR A 339 -2.91 -5.67 -22.44
N ALA A 340 -2.73 -4.54 -21.74
CA ALA A 340 -3.81 -3.92 -20.98
C ALA A 340 -4.73 -3.15 -21.92
N GLU A 341 -6.01 -3.49 -21.93
CA GLU A 341 -7.04 -2.86 -22.75
C GLU A 341 -8.03 -2.09 -21.88
N ALA A 342 -8.28 -0.83 -22.22
CA ALA A 342 -9.19 0.07 -21.55
C ALA A 342 -10.48 0.27 -22.34
N SER A 343 -11.61 -0.04 -21.72
CA SER A 343 -12.95 0.16 -22.29
C SER A 343 -13.76 1.11 -21.44
N PHE A 344 -14.57 1.99 -22.05
CA PHE A 344 -15.43 2.88 -21.26
C PHE A 344 -16.56 2.12 -20.58
N LEU A 345 -16.98 2.60 -19.40
CA LEU A 345 -18.10 2.07 -18.65
C LEU A 345 -19.11 3.18 -18.34
N GLY A 346 -20.32 3.02 -18.85
CA GLY A 346 -21.42 3.95 -18.62
C GLY A 346 -21.25 5.29 -19.31
N GLY A 347 -22.16 6.20 -19.05
CA GLY A 347 -22.21 7.53 -19.65
C GLY A 347 -21.24 8.53 -18.98
N THR A 348 -21.11 9.73 -19.57
CA THR A 348 -20.16 10.78 -19.11
C THR A 348 -20.70 11.67 -18.00
N SER A 349 -22.01 11.62 -17.73
CA SER A 349 -22.65 12.53 -16.77
C SER A 349 -22.31 12.21 -15.31
N SER A 350 -22.12 13.24 -14.51
CA SER A 350 -21.59 13.14 -13.14
C SER A 350 -22.61 12.66 -12.08
N HIS A 351 -23.89 12.54 -12.43
CA HIS A 351 -24.93 11.99 -11.56
C HIS A 351 -25.16 10.47 -11.74
N LEU A 352 -24.55 9.86 -12.75
CA LEU A 352 -24.79 8.45 -13.12
C LEU A 352 -24.00 7.48 -12.24
N MET A 353 -24.25 7.49 -10.91
CA MET A 353 -23.49 6.71 -9.94
C MET A 353 -23.66 5.20 -10.15
N SER A 354 -24.87 4.70 -10.41
CA SER A 354 -25.12 3.28 -10.64
C SER A 354 -24.32 2.71 -11.83
N GLN A 355 -24.04 3.57 -12.82
CA GLN A 355 -23.24 3.19 -13.99
C GLN A 355 -21.71 3.17 -13.70
N ALA A 356 -21.29 3.50 -12.47
CA ALA A 356 -19.91 3.33 -12.03
C ALA A 356 -19.65 1.96 -11.39
N ILE A 357 -20.70 1.20 -11.12
CA ILE A 357 -20.55 -0.15 -10.56
C ILE A 357 -19.79 -1.02 -11.56
N GLY A 358 -18.68 -1.63 -11.10
CA GLY A 358 -17.78 -2.42 -11.92
C GLY A 358 -16.66 -1.64 -12.61
N ALA A 359 -16.65 -0.31 -12.54
CA ALA A 359 -15.48 0.46 -12.97
C ALA A 359 -14.26 0.13 -12.11
N ASN A 360 -13.12 -0.17 -12.73
CA ASN A 360 -11.86 -0.42 -12.03
C ASN A 360 -10.76 0.59 -12.40
N VAL A 361 -11.04 1.49 -13.36
CA VAL A 361 -10.14 2.59 -13.75
C VAL A 361 -10.91 3.88 -14.07
N LEU A 362 -10.18 5.01 -14.00
CA LEU A 362 -10.53 6.23 -14.74
C LEU A 362 -9.60 6.33 -15.96
N ILE A 363 -10.18 6.56 -17.12
CA ILE A 363 -9.47 6.72 -18.40
C ILE A 363 -9.36 8.22 -18.68
N ARG A 364 -8.12 8.72 -18.81
CA ARG A 364 -7.84 10.12 -19.16
C ARG A 364 -7.92 10.32 -20.65
N ILE A 365 -8.79 11.21 -21.09
CA ILE A 365 -8.89 11.70 -22.46
C ILE A 365 -8.37 13.13 -22.46
N PRO A 366 -7.25 13.42 -23.11
CA PRO A 366 -6.70 14.78 -23.19
C PRO A 366 -7.66 15.76 -23.88
N ALA A 367 -7.55 17.04 -23.52
CA ALA A 367 -8.34 18.10 -24.17
C ALA A 367 -8.00 18.20 -25.66
N ASP A 368 -9.00 18.60 -26.47
CA ASP A 368 -8.81 18.92 -27.90
C ASP A 368 -8.18 17.80 -28.73
N THR A 369 -8.35 16.52 -28.31
CA THR A 369 -7.78 15.35 -29.01
C THR A 369 -8.86 14.50 -29.66
N GLN A 370 -8.49 13.80 -30.73
CA GLN A 370 -9.26 12.68 -31.26
C GLN A 370 -8.44 11.40 -31.11
N LEU A 371 -9.01 10.43 -30.43
CA LEU A 371 -8.39 9.14 -30.17
C LEU A 371 -9.11 8.05 -30.96
N SER A 372 -8.34 7.15 -31.54
CA SER A 372 -8.83 5.96 -32.23
C SER A 372 -8.76 4.73 -31.32
N ALA A 373 -9.52 3.70 -31.64
CA ALA A 373 -9.26 2.37 -31.07
C ALA A 373 -7.82 1.96 -31.40
N GLY A 374 -7.10 1.45 -30.40
CA GLY A 374 -5.67 1.12 -30.50
C GLY A 374 -4.72 2.20 -29.96
N ASP A 375 -5.20 3.42 -29.70
CA ASP A 375 -4.36 4.47 -29.12
C ASP A 375 -4.08 4.21 -27.64
N LEU A 376 -2.88 4.63 -27.18
CA LEU A 376 -2.45 4.52 -25.79
C LEU A 376 -2.98 5.69 -24.98
N VAL A 377 -3.73 5.38 -23.93
CA VAL A 377 -4.29 6.33 -22.97
C VAL A 377 -3.73 6.10 -21.57
N GLU A 378 -3.67 7.16 -20.77
CA GLU A 378 -3.35 7.05 -19.35
C GLU A 378 -4.60 6.60 -18.57
N VAL A 379 -4.41 5.62 -17.69
CA VAL A 379 -5.47 5.10 -16.84
C VAL A 379 -5.07 5.17 -15.37
N PHE A 380 -6.03 5.52 -14.53
CA PHE A 380 -5.88 5.64 -13.08
C PHE A 380 -6.65 4.49 -12.43
N PRO A 381 -5.97 3.43 -11.93
CA PRO A 381 -6.66 2.35 -11.25
C PRO A 381 -7.46 2.85 -10.06
N LEU A 382 -8.65 2.29 -9.87
CA LEU A 382 -9.51 2.62 -8.73
C LEU A 382 -9.22 1.72 -7.51
N SER A 383 -8.58 0.58 -7.72
CA SER A 383 -8.17 -0.36 -6.66
C SER A 383 -6.82 -1.00 -6.98
#